data_93d5b5c97b741f5d373141225cfa942c
#
_entry.id   93d5b5c97b741f5d373141225cfa942c
#
_cell.length_a   1.000
_cell.length_b   1.000
_cell.length_c   1.000
_cell.angle_alpha   90.00
_cell.angle_beta   90.00
_cell.angle_gamma   90.00
#
_symmetry.space_group_name_H-M   'P 1'
#
loop_
_entity.id
_entity.type
_entity.pdbx_description
1 polymer ?
#
loop_
_entity_poly.entity_id
_entity_poly.type
_entity_poly.pdbx_seq_one_letter_code
_entity_poly.pdbx_strand_id
1 'polypeptide(L)'
;MEAVTALAPQARVMAAACAAVGLARATFHRHRHAAKRPALPARPRTKPARTLTAHERQSVLDRLREERFEDQAPAEIYATLLDEGRYLCSIRTMYRILRENDQVRDRRQQLRHPVYVKPELLACAPNQVWSWDITKLMGPAKWTYFYLYVILDIFSRRVVGWCVADTESAALFKPLFESAVERHAVPKGQLTLHADRGPSMKAKATASLLADLGVTKSHSRPYTSDDNPFSESCFKTLKYQPQFPKQFGSIQDAKAFCRAFFDWYNRDHHHLGIGLMTPDQVHYGQTEELHAARQKTLDQAFRANPNRFVNKTPEPPAKPTAVWINPPAQKLLSQA
;
A
#
# COMPACT_ATOMS: atom_id res chain seq x y z
N MET A 1 8.78 9.49 30.14
CA MET A 1 9.81 10.28 30.85
C MET A 1 9.74 11.75 30.45
N GLU A 2 9.80 12.06 29.18
CA GLU A 2 9.66 13.42 28.62
C GLU A 2 8.37 14.12 29.06
N ALA A 3 7.24 13.43 28.99
CA ALA A 3 5.95 13.95 29.44
C ALA A 3 5.94 14.41 30.90
N VAL A 4 6.60 13.69 31.81
CA VAL A 4 6.71 14.09 33.23
C VAL A 4 7.60 15.33 33.36
N THR A 5 8.66 15.42 32.56
CA THR A 5 9.57 16.58 32.59
C THR A 5 8.88 17.83 32.03
N ALA A 6 8.03 17.70 31.00
CA ALA A 6 7.26 18.79 30.42
C ALA A 6 6.15 19.31 31.38
N LEU A 7 5.50 18.40 32.12
CA LEU A 7 4.44 18.76 33.07
C LEU A 7 4.95 19.28 34.42
N ALA A 8 6.18 18.99 34.81
CA ALA A 8 6.75 19.38 36.11
C ALA A 8 6.68 20.88 36.43
N PRO A 9 6.96 21.80 35.46
CA PRO A 9 6.83 23.25 35.72
C PRO A 9 5.40 23.69 36.02
N GLN A 10 4.42 23.11 35.33
CA GLN A 10 2.98 23.40 35.46
C GLN A 10 2.38 22.81 36.74
N ALA A 11 2.84 21.64 37.14
CA ALA A 11 2.33 20.89 38.30
C ALA A 11 2.92 21.39 39.65
N ARG A 12 3.81 22.35 39.66
CA ARG A 12 4.55 22.90 40.82
C ARG A 12 5.28 21.85 41.69
N VAL A 13 4.93 20.58 41.61
CA VAL A 13 5.55 19.48 42.36
C VAL A 13 5.72 18.25 41.46
N MET A 14 6.92 17.70 41.42
CA MET A 14 7.27 16.50 40.62
C MET A 14 6.36 15.30 40.92
N ALA A 15 5.86 15.18 42.16
CA ALA A 15 4.94 14.11 42.53
C ALA A 15 3.60 14.20 41.78
N ALA A 16 3.05 15.41 41.61
CA ALA A 16 1.83 15.62 40.86
C ALA A 16 2.00 15.35 39.36
N ALA A 17 3.13 15.76 38.77
CA ALA A 17 3.44 15.45 37.37
C ALA A 17 3.59 13.94 37.10
N CYS A 18 4.21 13.20 38.02
CA CYS A 18 4.31 11.75 37.95
C CYS A 18 2.93 11.07 38.06
N ALA A 19 2.11 11.53 38.98
CA ALA A 19 0.75 10.99 39.21
C ALA A 19 -0.15 11.23 37.99
N ALA A 20 -0.09 12.40 37.35
CA ALA A 20 -0.85 12.75 36.15
C ALA A 20 -0.55 11.82 34.95
N VAL A 21 0.65 11.28 34.88
CA VAL A 21 1.10 10.35 33.82
C VAL A 21 1.02 8.89 34.26
N GLY A 22 0.55 8.60 35.47
CA GLY A 22 0.45 7.23 36.02
C GLY A 22 1.83 6.58 36.29
N LEU A 23 2.89 7.39 36.49
CA LEU A 23 4.26 6.90 36.69
C LEU A 23 4.67 7.03 38.15
N ALA A 24 5.14 5.93 38.77
CA ALA A 24 5.66 5.99 40.13
C ALA A 24 6.89 6.94 40.22
N ARG A 25 6.91 7.86 41.18
CA ARG A 25 8.01 8.82 41.41
C ARG A 25 9.38 8.14 41.53
N ALA A 26 9.43 6.99 42.21
CA ALA A 26 10.67 6.19 42.34
C ALA A 26 11.18 5.70 40.96
N THR A 27 10.31 5.32 40.05
CA THR A 27 10.65 4.91 38.69
C THR A 27 11.21 6.11 37.89
N PHE A 28 10.59 7.28 38.01
CA PHE A 28 11.10 8.51 37.38
C PHE A 28 12.53 8.84 37.84
N HIS A 29 12.77 8.89 39.14
CA HIS A 29 14.11 9.17 39.67
C HIS A 29 15.14 8.11 39.29
N ARG A 30 14.76 6.83 39.31
CA ARG A 30 15.67 5.74 38.90
C ARG A 30 16.13 5.92 37.44
N HIS A 31 15.22 6.21 36.55
CA HIS A 31 15.57 6.46 35.13
C HIS A 31 16.41 7.75 34.98
N ARG A 32 16.06 8.82 35.66
CA ARG A 32 16.83 10.06 35.63
C ARG A 32 18.26 9.89 36.16
N HIS A 33 18.44 9.10 37.23
CA HIS A 33 19.76 8.75 37.74
C HIS A 33 20.51 7.80 36.82
N ALA A 34 19.84 6.86 36.19
CA ALA A 34 20.45 5.94 35.22
C ALA A 34 20.96 6.71 33.98
N ALA A 35 20.19 7.69 33.49
CA ALA A 35 20.59 8.53 32.35
C ALA A 35 21.79 9.44 32.63
N LYS A 36 22.03 9.79 33.90
CA LYS A 36 23.16 10.63 34.33
C LYS A 36 24.42 9.84 34.65
N ARG A 37 24.33 8.50 34.75
CA ARG A 37 25.53 7.65 34.97
C ARG A 37 26.23 7.45 33.64
N PRO A 38 27.57 7.72 33.58
CA PRO A 38 28.33 7.33 32.40
C PRO A 38 28.15 5.83 32.20
N ALA A 39 27.91 5.42 30.94
CA ALA A 39 27.84 3.99 30.58
C ALA A 39 29.17 3.33 30.98
N LEU A 40 29.16 2.54 32.04
CA LEU A 40 30.31 1.75 32.38
C LEU A 40 30.59 0.80 31.20
N PRO A 41 31.87 0.67 30.79
CA PRO A 41 32.19 -0.28 29.74
C PRO A 41 31.65 -1.65 30.13
N ALA A 42 30.95 -2.30 29.20
CA ALA A 42 30.39 -3.64 29.44
C ALA A 42 31.49 -4.55 29.91
N ARG A 43 31.38 -5.09 31.12
CA ARG A 43 32.34 -6.09 31.61
C ARG A 43 32.42 -7.23 30.61
N PRO A 44 33.59 -7.63 30.16
CA PRO A 44 33.75 -8.78 29.27
C PRO A 44 33.06 -9.97 29.93
N ARG A 45 32.05 -10.54 29.25
CA ARG A 45 31.36 -11.73 29.75
C ARG A 45 32.37 -12.88 29.78
N THR A 46 32.65 -13.39 30.96
CA THR A 46 33.46 -14.63 31.11
C THR A 46 32.79 -15.74 30.32
N LYS A 47 33.54 -16.42 29.47
CA LYS A 47 33.03 -17.58 28.71
C LYS A 47 32.55 -18.64 29.71
N PRO A 48 31.33 -19.18 29.59
CA PRO A 48 30.88 -20.28 30.46
C PRO A 48 31.83 -21.48 30.37
N ALA A 49 32.06 -22.20 31.48
CA ALA A 49 32.93 -23.36 31.52
C ALA A 49 32.60 -24.46 30.49
N ARG A 50 31.32 -24.51 30.05
CA ARG A 50 30.82 -25.44 29.02
C ARG A 50 31.01 -24.94 27.57
N THR A 51 31.74 -23.85 27.36
CA THR A 51 31.97 -23.32 26.00
C THR A 51 33.05 -24.17 25.32
N LEU A 52 32.78 -24.64 24.10
CA LEU A 52 33.76 -25.34 23.28
C LEU A 52 35.02 -24.48 23.10
N THR A 53 36.19 -25.11 23.27
CA THR A 53 37.50 -24.50 22.97
C THR A 53 37.60 -24.17 21.47
N ALA A 54 38.59 -23.36 21.11
CA ALA A 54 38.83 -23.04 19.69
C ALA A 54 39.15 -24.30 18.88
N HIS A 55 39.91 -25.24 19.44
CA HIS A 55 40.26 -26.51 18.81
C HIS A 55 39.02 -27.40 18.60
N GLU A 56 38.14 -27.53 19.60
CA GLU A 56 36.90 -28.30 19.46
C GLU A 56 35.97 -27.68 18.43
N ARG A 57 35.87 -26.36 18.36
CA ARG A 57 35.09 -25.68 17.35
C ARG A 57 35.60 -25.91 15.95
N GLN A 58 36.94 -25.90 15.77
CA GLN A 58 37.55 -26.20 14.48
C GLN A 58 37.29 -27.65 14.10
N SER A 59 37.44 -28.59 15.02
CA SER A 59 37.13 -30.01 14.77
C SER A 59 35.66 -30.24 14.36
N VAL A 60 34.71 -29.51 14.98
CA VAL A 60 33.32 -29.57 14.55
C VAL A 60 33.15 -29.01 13.12
N LEU A 61 33.81 -27.89 12.80
CA LEU A 61 33.74 -27.28 11.48
C LEU A 61 34.33 -28.17 10.38
N ASP A 62 35.50 -28.78 10.65
CA ASP A 62 36.18 -29.71 9.73
C ASP A 62 35.29 -30.93 9.44
N ARG A 63 34.61 -31.43 10.47
CA ARG A 63 33.69 -32.56 10.32
C ARG A 63 32.43 -32.18 9.50
N LEU A 64 31.90 -31.00 9.73
CA LEU A 64 30.75 -30.48 8.94
C LEU A 64 31.09 -30.22 7.46
N ARG A 65 32.40 -30.11 7.14
CA ARG A 65 32.92 -29.89 5.78
C ARG A 65 33.34 -31.16 5.05
N GLU A 66 33.19 -32.31 5.67
CA GLU A 66 33.49 -33.58 4.98
C GLU A 66 32.62 -33.72 3.74
N GLU A 67 33.18 -34.17 2.66
CA GLU A 67 32.53 -34.36 1.35
C GLU A 67 31.21 -35.15 1.48
N ARG A 68 31.17 -36.15 2.35
CA ARG A 68 29.97 -36.95 2.64
C ARG A 68 28.82 -36.18 3.26
N PHE A 69 29.06 -34.94 3.74
CA PHE A 69 28.07 -34.08 4.43
C PHE A 69 27.79 -32.82 3.67
N GLU A 70 28.31 -32.62 2.46
CA GLU A 70 28.26 -31.36 1.72
C GLU A 70 26.83 -30.82 1.53
N ASP A 71 25.86 -31.70 1.28
CA ASP A 71 24.46 -31.33 1.06
C ASP A 71 23.51 -31.65 2.23
N GLN A 72 24.05 -32.08 3.38
CA GLN A 72 23.24 -32.49 4.52
C GLN A 72 22.99 -31.33 5.49
N ALA A 73 21.83 -31.34 6.11
CA ALA A 73 21.53 -30.39 7.17
C ALA A 73 22.28 -30.77 8.46
N PRO A 74 22.70 -29.78 9.30
CA PRO A 74 23.33 -30.09 10.58
C PRO A 74 22.56 -31.07 11.48
N ALA A 75 21.25 -31.15 11.36
CA ALA A 75 20.43 -32.12 12.08
C ALA A 75 20.62 -33.56 11.57
N GLU A 76 20.77 -33.73 10.26
CA GLU A 76 21.05 -35.05 9.62
C GLU A 76 22.45 -35.49 9.95
N ILE A 77 23.44 -34.59 9.87
CA ILE A 77 24.82 -34.84 10.25
C ILE A 77 24.93 -35.25 11.73
N TYR A 78 24.18 -34.53 12.59
CA TYR A 78 24.12 -34.87 14.01
C TYR A 78 23.61 -36.30 14.26
N ALA A 79 22.52 -36.70 13.58
CA ALA A 79 21.97 -38.04 13.69
C ALA A 79 22.95 -39.10 13.19
N THR A 80 23.56 -38.89 12.01
CA THR A 80 24.57 -39.81 11.44
C THR A 80 25.76 -39.97 12.36
N LEU A 81 26.27 -38.89 12.95
CA LEU A 81 27.39 -38.97 13.90
C LEU A 81 27.02 -39.68 15.19
N LEU A 82 25.78 -39.56 15.67
CA LEU A 82 25.31 -40.33 16.84
C LEU A 82 25.21 -41.82 16.53
N ASP A 83 24.75 -42.18 15.34
CA ASP A 83 24.67 -43.56 14.88
C ASP A 83 26.09 -44.18 14.75
N GLU A 84 27.09 -43.35 14.42
CA GLU A 84 28.53 -43.73 14.44
C GLU A 84 29.15 -43.75 15.85
N GLY A 85 28.35 -43.50 16.91
CA GLY A 85 28.85 -43.43 18.29
C GLY A 85 29.63 -42.15 18.62
N ARG A 86 29.48 -41.08 17.87
CA ARG A 86 30.21 -39.81 18.01
C ARG A 86 29.29 -38.65 18.38
N TYR A 87 29.56 -38.01 19.50
CA TYR A 87 28.91 -36.76 19.89
C TYR A 87 29.92 -35.63 19.86
N LEU A 88 29.66 -34.60 19.06
CA LEU A 88 30.49 -33.38 18.96
C LEU A 88 29.90 -32.21 19.76
N CYS A 89 28.70 -31.80 19.44
CA CYS A 89 28.00 -30.71 20.10
C CYS A 89 26.50 -30.74 19.69
N SER A 90 25.68 -29.89 20.30
CA SER A 90 24.28 -29.80 19.93
C SER A 90 24.10 -29.24 18.51
N ILE A 91 22.98 -29.60 17.85
CA ILE A 91 22.57 -29.09 16.53
C ILE A 91 22.59 -27.54 16.47
N ARG A 92 22.12 -26.90 17.55
CA ARG A 92 22.14 -25.41 17.66
C ARG A 92 23.58 -24.86 17.66
N THR A 93 24.54 -25.58 18.25
CA THR A 93 25.97 -25.19 18.24
C THR A 93 26.57 -25.37 16.86
N MET A 94 26.23 -26.42 16.12
CA MET A 94 26.62 -26.63 14.72
C MET A 94 26.19 -25.48 13.85
N TYR A 95 24.90 -25.10 13.90
CA TYR A 95 24.39 -23.92 13.16
C TYR A 95 25.08 -22.61 13.54
N ARG A 96 25.44 -22.44 14.83
CA ARG A 96 26.15 -21.23 15.27
C ARG A 96 27.56 -21.18 14.69
N ILE A 97 28.28 -22.29 14.70
CA ILE A 97 29.66 -22.41 14.15
C ILE A 97 29.62 -22.13 12.63
N LEU A 98 28.69 -22.73 11.90
CA LEU A 98 28.53 -22.49 10.46
C LEU A 98 28.21 -21.03 10.17
N ARG A 99 27.32 -20.38 10.98
CA ARG A 99 26.97 -18.95 10.80
C ARG A 99 28.16 -18.04 11.05
N GLU A 100 28.97 -18.31 12.06
CA GLU A 100 30.18 -17.53 12.35
C GLU A 100 31.25 -17.65 11.25
N ASN A 101 31.15 -18.67 10.40
CA ASN A 101 32.03 -18.91 9.25
C ASN A 101 31.34 -18.60 7.91
N ASP A 102 30.20 -17.87 7.91
CA ASP A 102 29.42 -17.50 6.72
C ASP A 102 29.00 -18.71 5.84
N GLN A 103 28.84 -19.88 6.44
CA GLN A 103 28.51 -21.13 5.74
C GLN A 103 27.03 -21.54 5.90
N VAL A 104 26.20 -20.77 6.58
CA VAL A 104 24.77 -20.99 6.59
C VAL A 104 24.22 -20.40 5.30
N ARG A 105 24.05 -21.22 4.28
CA ARG A 105 23.31 -20.86 3.07
C ARG A 105 21.86 -21.25 3.25
N ASP A 106 20.95 -20.32 2.93
CA ASP A 106 19.55 -20.69 2.78
C ASP A 106 19.45 -21.71 1.63
N ARG A 107 19.00 -22.93 1.92
CA ARG A 107 18.80 -24.01 0.93
C ARG A 107 17.86 -23.63 -0.21
N ARG A 108 17.01 -22.65 0.00
CA ARG A 108 16.24 -22.00 -1.04
C ARG A 108 16.97 -20.71 -1.38
N GLN A 109 17.38 -20.56 -2.61
CA GLN A 109 17.66 -19.25 -3.19
C GLN A 109 16.37 -18.43 -3.17
N GLN A 110 15.90 -18.07 -2.00
CA GLN A 110 14.93 -17.04 -1.86
C GLN A 110 15.67 -15.77 -2.29
N LEU A 111 15.43 -15.38 -3.52
CA LEU A 111 15.72 -14.03 -3.99
C LEU A 111 15.24 -13.09 -2.89
N ARG A 112 16.16 -12.40 -2.22
CA ARG A 112 15.76 -11.33 -1.30
C ARG A 112 14.80 -10.47 -2.08
N HIS A 113 13.55 -10.37 -1.61
CA HIS A 113 12.59 -9.53 -2.25
C HIS A 113 13.22 -8.14 -2.37
N PRO A 114 13.32 -7.55 -3.57
CA PRO A 114 13.87 -6.21 -3.71
C PRO A 114 13.08 -5.27 -2.78
N VAL A 115 13.78 -4.31 -2.19
CA VAL A 115 13.11 -3.26 -1.42
C VAL A 115 12.25 -2.47 -2.41
N TYR A 116 10.94 -2.65 -2.34
CA TYR A 116 10.02 -1.95 -3.22
C TYR A 116 9.84 -0.50 -2.72
N VAL A 117 10.17 0.42 -3.60
CA VAL A 117 9.93 1.85 -3.35
C VAL A 117 8.43 2.11 -3.43
N LYS A 118 7.92 2.90 -2.50
CA LYS A 118 6.54 3.37 -2.48
C LYS A 118 6.26 4.20 -3.74
N PRO A 119 5.26 3.86 -4.57
CA PRO A 119 4.94 4.67 -5.73
C PRO A 119 4.36 6.02 -5.28
N GLU A 120 4.96 7.12 -5.69
CA GLU A 120 4.46 8.47 -5.46
C GLU A 120 4.03 9.06 -6.80
N LEU A 121 2.72 9.17 -7.01
CA LEU A 121 2.15 9.66 -8.27
C LEU A 121 1.29 10.89 -8.01
N LEU A 122 1.48 11.90 -8.83
CA LEU A 122 0.75 13.16 -8.80
C LEU A 122 -0.01 13.36 -10.12
N ALA A 123 -1.29 13.69 -10.01
CA ALA A 123 -2.10 14.21 -11.10
C ALA A 123 -2.62 15.61 -10.74
N CYS A 124 -2.36 16.59 -11.59
CA CYS A 124 -2.85 17.97 -11.47
C CYS A 124 -3.94 18.30 -12.52
N ALA A 125 -4.17 17.40 -13.46
CA ALA A 125 -5.18 17.50 -14.49
C ALA A 125 -5.67 16.11 -14.93
N PRO A 126 -6.80 16.00 -15.62
CA PRO A 126 -7.25 14.77 -16.25
C PRO A 126 -6.20 14.18 -17.20
N ASN A 127 -6.22 12.88 -17.39
CA ASN A 127 -5.37 12.13 -18.32
C ASN A 127 -3.85 12.17 -18.03
N GLN A 128 -3.46 12.49 -16.78
CA GLN A 128 -2.08 12.38 -16.34
C GLN A 128 -1.76 11.05 -15.66
N VAL A 129 -2.67 10.55 -14.83
CA VAL A 129 -2.51 9.27 -14.16
C VAL A 129 -3.82 8.49 -14.22
N TRP A 130 -3.78 7.32 -14.83
CA TRP A 130 -4.88 6.38 -14.80
C TRP A 130 -4.57 5.20 -13.88
N SER A 131 -5.56 4.76 -13.13
CA SER A 131 -5.54 3.55 -12.32
C SER A 131 -6.27 2.45 -13.06
N TRP A 132 -5.69 1.25 -13.10
CA TRP A 132 -6.31 0.07 -13.69
C TRP A 132 -6.39 -1.06 -12.69
N ASP A 133 -7.55 -1.73 -12.65
CA ASP A 133 -7.74 -2.90 -11.82
C ASP A 133 -8.85 -3.81 -12.38
N ILE A 134 -8.88 -5.06 -11.90
CA ILE A 134 -9.84 -6.09 -12.30
C ILE A 134 -10.57 -6.59 -11.05
N THR A 135 -11.90 -6.62 -11.10
CA THR A 135 -12.70 -7.23 -10.04
C THR A 135 -13.59 -8.35 -10.55
N LYS A 136 -13.86 -9.32 -9.67
CA LYS A 136 -14.75 -10.44 -9.96
C LYS A 136 -16.20 -10.05 -9.66
N LEU A 137 -17.09 -10.40 -10.58
CA LEU A 137 -18.54 -10.38 -10.45
C LEU A 137 -19.02 -11.83 -10.36
N MET A 138 -19.87 -12.15 -9.39
CA MET A 138 -20.36 -13.53 -9.24
C MET A 138 -21.27 -13.93 -10.40
N GLY A 139 -20.95 -15.03 -11.03
CA GLY A 139 -21.72 -15.62 -12.12
C GLY A 139 -22.92 -16.47 -11.63
N PRO A 140 -23.64 -17.12 -12.57
CA PRO A 140 -24.90 -17.80 -12.26
C PRO A 140 -24.76 -19.04 -11.39
N ALA A 141 -23.60 -19.67 -11.37
CA ALA A 141 -23.33 -20.87 -10.58
C ALA A 141 -22.27 -20.60 -9.52
N LYS A 142 -22.26 -21.41 -8.46
CA LYS A 142 -21.22 -21.35 -7.43
C LYS A 142 -19.83 -21.52 -8.06
N TRP A 143 -18.90 -20.63 -7.69
CA TRP A 143 -17.52 -20.58 -8.20
C TRP A 143 -17.38 -20.15 -9.67
N THR A 144 -18.44 -19.66 -10.32
CA THR A 144 -18.33 -19.00 -11.61
C THR A 144 -18.22 -17.49 -11.44
N TYR A 145 -17.41 -16.84 -12.27
CA TYR A 145 -17.15 -15.41 -12.19
C TYR A 145 -17.08 -14.80 -13.57
N PHE A 146 -17.56 -13.55 -13.66
CA PHE A 146 -17.19 -12.63 -14.73
C PHE A 146 -16.14 -11.68 -14.24
N TYR A 147 -15.31 -11.17 -15.11
CA TYR A 147 -14.18 -10.30 -14.78
C TYR A 147 -14.45 -8.90 -15.33
N LEU A 148 -14.60 -7.95 -14.43
CA LEU A 148 -14.79 -6.55 -14.77
C LEU A 148 -13.45 -5.82 -14.72
N TYR A 149 -13.02 -5.33 -15.88
CA TYR A 149 -11.83 -4.49 -16.08
C TYR A 149 -12.27 -3.04 -16.00
N VAL A 150 -11.58 -2.22 -15.23
CA VAL A 150 -11.85 -0.79 -15.09
C VAL A 150 -10.56 0.01 -15.21
N ILE A 151 -10.60 1.05 -16.04
CA ILE A 151 -9.56 2.08 -16.14
C ILE A 151 -10.18 3.38 -15.66
N LEU A 152 -9.60 4.00 -14.65
CA LEU A 152 -10.12 5.18 -13.99
C LEU A 152 -9.07 6.29 -13.97
N ASP A 153 -9.45 7.51 -14.37
CA ASP A 153 -8.63 8.71 -14.19
C ASP A 153 -8.63 9.15 -12.73
N ILE A 154 -7.46 9.21 -12.09
CA ILE A 154 -7.39 9.48 -10.65
C ILE A 154 -7.72 10.94 -10.29
N PHE A 155 -7.51 11.90 -11.22
CA PHE A 155 -7.80 13.29 -10.96
C PHE A 155 -9.31 13.56 -10.95
N SER A 156 -10.00 13.16 -12.00
CA SER A 156 -11.43 13.38 -12.17
C SER A 156 -12.31 12.30 -11.55
N ARG A 157 -11.76 11.14 -11.20
CA ARG A 157 -12.48 9.90 -10.82
C ARG A 157 -13.26 9.26 -11.97
N ARG A 158 -13.14 9.78 -13.18
CA ARG A 158 -13.87 9.27 -14.34
C ARG A 158 -13.40 7.88 -14.73
N VAL A 159 -14.35 6.97 -14.91
CA VAL A 159 -14.08 5.69 -15.56
C VAL A 159 -13.95 5.95 -17.06
N VAL A 160 -12.71 5.90 -17.57
CA VAL A 160 -12.36 6.20 -18.96
C VAL A 160 -12.48 4.97 -19.87
N GLY A 161 -12.45 3.78 -19.29
CA GLY A 161 -12.64 2.52 -19.99
C GLY A 161 -13.05 1.40 -19.07
N TRP A 162 -13.90 0.51 -19.55
CA TRP A 162 -14.29 -0.71 -18.84
C TRP A 162 -14.73 -1.80 -19.80
N CYS A 163 -14.58 -3.06 -19.40
CA CYS A 163 -15.19 -4.20 -20.09
C CYS A 163 -15.47 -5.35 -19.12
N VAL A 164 -16.41 -6.21 -19.49
CA VAL A 164 -16.72 -7.46 -18.77
C VAL A 164 -16.41 -8.64 -19.68
N ALA A 165 -15.69 -9.61 -19.13
CA ALA A 165 -15.27 -10.83 -19.82
C ALA A 165 -15.52 -12.09 -18.99
N ASP A 166 -15.57 -13.26 -19.64
CA ASP A 166 -15.73 -14.57 -19.00
C ASP A 166 -14.42 -15.07 -18.36
N THR A 167 -13.30 -14.58 -18.83
CA THR A 167 -11.97 -15.00 -18.37
C THR A 167 -11.07 -13.82 -18.11
N GLU A 168 -10.16 -13.95 -17.15
CA GLU A 168 -9.09 -12.97 -16.93
C GLU A 168 -7.98 -13.20 -17.95
N SER A 169 -7.74 -12.22 -18.83
CA SER A 169 -6.73 -12.29 -19.89
C SER A 169 -6.05 -10.97 -20.13
N ALA A 170 -4.73 -10.98 -20.27
CA ALA A 170 -3.94 -9.82 -20.66
C ALA A 170 -4.29 -9.32 -22.08
N ALA A 171 -4.78 -10.20 -22.96
CA ALA A 171 -5.16 -9.83 -24.33
C ALA A 171 -6.34 -8.86 -24.39
N LEU A 172 -7.22 -8.90 -23.39
CA LEU A 172 -8.37 -7.98 -23.31
C LEU A 172 -7.99 -6.56 -22.92
N PHE A 173 -6.87 -6.40 -22.22
CA PHE A 173 -6.40 -5.10 -21.80
C PHE A 173 -6.00 -4.20 -22.99
N LYS A 174 -5.33 -4.76 -24.00
CA LYS A 174 -4.81 -4.00 -25.15
C LYS A 174 -5.93 -3.21 -25.85
N PRO A 175 -6.97 -3.83 -26.42
CA PRO A 175 -8.02 -3.11 -27.14
C PRO A 175 -8.81 -2.16 -26.24
N LEU A 176 -9.00 -2.50 -24.95
CA LEU A 176 -9.66 -1.64 -23.99
C LEU A 176 -8.87 -0.36 -23.75
N PHE A 177 -7.56 -0.49 -23.54
CA PHE A 177 -6.66 0.62 -23.25
C PHE A 177 -6.46 1.52 -24.47
N GLU A 178 -6.18 0.95 -25.64
CA GLU A 178 -6.06 1.69 -26.90
C GLU A 178 -7.31 2.52 -27.21
N SER A 179 -8.49 1.90 -27.10
CA SER A 179 -9.77 2.61 -27.29
C SER A 179 -9.98 3.75 -26.26
N ALA A 180 -9.53 3.57 -25.00
CA ALA A 180 -9.61 4.61 -23.99
C ALA A 180 -8.66 5.77 -24.31
N VAL A 181 -7.41 5.50 -24.66
CA VAL A 181 -6.39 6.51 -25.04
C VAL A 181 -6.87 7.33 -26.25
N GLU A 182 -7.39 6.67 -27.28
CA GLU A 182 -7.91 7.30 -28.49
C GLU A 182 -9.13 8.18 -28.19
N ARG A 183 -10.13 7.64 -27.46
CA ARG A 183 -11.37 8.35 -27.10
C ARG A 183 -11.13 9.63 -26.31
N HIS A 184 -10.13 9.61 -25.44
CA HIS A 184 -9.77 10.75 -24.59
C HIS A 184 -8.65 11.60 -25.19
N ALA A 185 -8.21 11.32 -26.44
CA ALA A 185 -7.17 12.03 -27.15
C ALA A 185 -5.91 12.29 -26.31
N VAL A 186 -5.46 11.25 -25.57
CA VAL A 186 -4.35 11.39 -24.63
C VAL A 186 -3.03 11.56 -25.39
N PRO A 187 -2.26 12.65 -25.15
CA PRO A 187 -0.99 12.87 -25.83
C PRO A 187 0.05 11.81 -25.40
N LYS A 188 0.90 11.41 -26.37
CA LYS A 188 2.02 10.51 -26.06
C LYS A 188 2.97 11.13 -25.03
N GLY A 189 3.42 10.32 -24.09
CA GLY A 189 4.37 10.74 -23.05
C GLY A 189 3.77 11.45 -21.84
N GLN A 190 2.47 11.73 -21.83
CA GLN A 190 1.80 12.41 -20.72
C GLN A 190 1.24 11.45 -19.66
N LEU A 191 0.73 10.30 -20.10
CA LEU A 191 0.00 9.38 -19.24
C LEU A 191 0.91 8.45 -18.44
N THR A 192 0.62 8.29 -17.16
CA THR A 192 1.12 7.20 -16.33
C THR A 192 -0.02 6.24 -16.02
N LEU A 193 0.17 4.95 -16.31
CA LEU A 193 -0.75 3.89 -15.92
C LEU A 193 -0.26 3.21 -14.66
N HIS A 194 -1.07 3.28 -13.62
CA HIS A 194 -0.84 2.63 -12.33
C HIS A 194 -1.75 1.41 -12.16
N ALA A 195 -1.20 0.29 -11.68
CA ALA A 195 -1.98 -0.91 -11.41
C ALA A 195 -1.28 -1.81 -10.40
N ASP A 196 -2.05 -2.75 -9.86
CA ASP A 196 -1.53 -3.80 -9.02
C ASP A 196 -0.62 -4.75 -9.81
N ARG A 197 0.19 -5.54 -9.10
CA ARG A 197 1.15 -6.49 -9.70
C ARG A 197 0.48 -7.79 -10.16
N GLY A 198 -0.71 -7.72 -10.76
CA GLY A 198 -1.39 -8.87 -11.33
C GLY A 198 -0.64 -9.49 -12.54
N PRO A 199 -0.96 -10.75 -12.89
CA PRO A 199 -0.35 -11.43 -14.05
C PRO A 199 -0.55 -10.66 -15.35
N SER A 200 -1.74 -10.14 -15.59
CA SER A 200 -2.09 -9.36 -16.77
C SER A 200 -1.25 -8.11 -16.94
N MET A 201 -0.88 -7.45 -15.83
CA MET A 201 -0.06 -6.24 -15.86
C MET A 201 1.43 -6.52 -16.05
N LYS A 202 1.91 -7.69 -15.63
CA LYS A 202 3.30 -8.13 -15.82
C LYS A 202 3.57 -8.72 -17.20
N ALA A 203 2.54 -8.98 -17.99
CA ALA A 203 2.67 -9.57 -19.31
C ALA A 203 3.56 -8.72 -20.22
N LYS A 204 4.47 -9.36 -20.98
CA LYS A 204 5.35 -8.69 -21.93
C LYS A 204 4.56 -7.88 -22.96
N ALA A 205 3.42 -8.41 -23.43
CA ALA A 205 2.54 -7.74 -24.37
C ALA A 205 2.00 -6.40 -23.82
N THR A 206 1.63 -6.36 -22.53
CA THR A 206 1.20 -5.12 -21.86
C THR A 206 2.35 -4.11 -21.78
N ALA A 207 3.56 -4.55 -21.44
CA ALA A 207 4.72 -3.68 -21.36
C ALA A 207 5.09 -3.08 -22.73
N SER A 208 5.07 -3.89 -23.80
CA SER A 208 5.31 -3.44 -25.17
C SER A 208 4.27 -2.41 -25.60
N LEU A 209 2.99 -2.70 -25.40
CA LEU A 209 1.89 -1.76 -25.72
C LEU A 209 2.08 -0.38 -25.05
N LEU A 210 2.37 -0.37 -23.75
CA LEU A 210 2.54 0.89 -23.01
C LEU A 210 3.75 1.69 -23.53
N ALA A 211 4.85 1.00 -23.88
CA ALA A 211 6.01 1.62 -24.49
C ALA A 211 5.69 2.21 -25.86
N ASP A 212 4.95 1.49 -26.72
CA ASP A 212 4.55 1.94 -28.07
C ASP A 212 3.66 3.18 -28.01
N LEU A 213 2.80 3.26 -26.99
CA LEU A 213 1.93 4.41 -26.74
C LEU A 213 2.61 5.55 -25.95
N GLY A 214 3.86 5.36 -25.51
CA GLY A 214 4.58 6.34 -24.69
C GLY A 214 4.00 6.51 -23.28
N VAL A 215 3.39 5.45 -22.73
CA VAL A 215 2.75 5.48 -21.41
C VAL A 215 3.71 4.99 -20.34
N THR A 216 3.93 5.78 -19.31
CA THR A 216 4.74 5.39 -18.15
C THR A 216 3.99 4.35 -17.32
N LYS A 217 4.69 3.30 -16.91
CA LYS A 217 4.15 2.21 -16.12
C LYS A 217 4.52 2.34 -14.64
N SER A 218 3.53 2.26 -13.76
CA SER A 218 3.71 2.22 -12.31
C SER A 218 2.99 1.04 -11.67
N HIS A 219 3.51 0.54 -10.55
CA HIS A 219 2.94 -0.60 -9.84
C HIS A 219 2.83 -0.36 -8.35
N SER A 220 1.76 -0.89 -7.75
CA SER A 220 1.63 -1.06 -6.31
C SER A 220 2.76 -1.92 -5.74
N ARG A 221 3.11 -1.70 -4.48
CA ARG A 221 3.99 -2.62 -3.75
C ARG A 221 3.28 -3.97 -3.55
N PRO A 222 4.03 -5.09 -3.47
CA PRO A 222 3.42 -6.38 -3.17
C PRO A 222 2.64 -6.34 -1.86
N TYR A 223 1.45 -6.93 -1.84
CA TYR A 223 0.58 -7.06 -0.66
C TYR A 223 0.21 -5.72 0.01
N THR A 224 0.19 -4.61 -0.73
CA THR A 224 -0.18 -3.29 -0.24
C THR A 224 -1.36 -2.77 -1.05
N SER A 225 -2.58 -2.99 -0.54
CA SER A 225 -3.82 -2.55 -1.18
C SER A 225 -3.93 -1.03 -1.25
N ASP A 226 -3.42 -0.32 -0.23
CA ASP A 226 -3.49 1.14 -0.14
C ASP A 226 -2.75 1.88 -1.29
N ASP A 227 -1.98 1.16 -2.09
CA ASP A 227 -1.29 1.74 -3.24
C ASP A 227 -2.20 1.92 -4.47
N ASN A 228 -3.43 1.32 -4.50
CA ASN A 228 -4.43 1.51 -5.56
C ASN A 228 -5.82 1.93 -5.02
N PRO A 229 -5.90 3.01 -4.22
CA PRO A 229 -7.10 3.36 -3.46
C PRO A 229 -8.28 3.78 -4.35
N PHE A 230 -8.02 4.30 -5.55
CA PHE A 230 -9.05 4.84 -6.43
C PHE A 230 -9.88 3.75 -7.10
N SER A 231 -9.23 2.71 -7.63
CA SER A 231 -9.90 1.53 -8.17
C SER A 231 -10.70 0.80 -7.09
N GLU A 232 -10.10 0.62 -5.90
CA GLU A 232 -10.80 -0.01 -4.76
C GLU A 232 -12.04 0.77 -4.34
N SER A 233 -11.95 2.11 -4.27
CA SER A 233 -13.09 2.98 -3.95
C SER A 233 -14.19 2.87 -5.00
N CYS A 234 -13.84 2.83 -6.29
CA CYS A 234 -14.79 2.64 -7.38
C CYS A 234 -15.51 1.29 -7.26
N PHE A 235 -14.78 0.21 -6.99
CA PHE A 235 -15.38 -1.12 -6.78
C PHE A 235 -16.24 -1.21 -5.53
N LYS A 236 -15.88 -0.51 -4.46
CA LYS A 236 -16.76 -0.38 -3.29
C LYS A 236 -18.07 0.32 -3.69
N THR A 237 -18.00 1.45 -4.37
CA THR A 237 -19.20 2.16 -4.84
C THR A 237 -20.08 1.27 -5.72
N LEU A 238 -19.49 0.47 -6.62
CA LEU A 238 -20.21 -0.49 -7.47
C LEU A 238 -20.93 -1.56 -6.62
N LYS A 239 -20.17 -2.24 -5.74
CA LYS A 239 -20.66 -3.43 -5.01
C LYS A 239 -21.61 -3.09 -3.86
N TYR A 240 -21.57 -1.86 -3.35
CA TYR A 240 -22.47 -1.39 -2.31
C TYR A 240 -23.72 -0.66 -2.83
N GLN A 241 -23.90 -0.59 -4.15
CA GLN A 241 -25.15 -0.12 -4.72
C GLN A 241 -26.33 -1.01 -4.29
N PRO A 242 -27.46 -0.44 -3.88
CA PRO A 242 -28.64 -1.22 -3.47
C PRO A 242 -29.14 -2.21 -4.56
N GLN A 243 -28.93 -1.85 -5.82
CA GLN A 243 -29.33 -2.66 -6.97
C GLN A 243 -28.27 -3.69 -7.39
N PHE A 244 -27.08 -3.72 -6.73
CA PHE A 244 -26.04 -4.68 -7.09
C PHE A 244 -26.51 -6.10 -6.82
N PRO A 245 -26.60 -6.98 -7.84
CA PRO A 245 -27.13 -8.33 -7.67
C PRO A 245 -26.11 -9.21 -6.95
N LYS A 246 -26.63 -10.15 -6.14
CA LYS A 246 -25.75 -11.17 -5.51
C LYS A 246 -25.05 -12.04 -6.55
N GLN A 247 -25.71 -12.30 -7.69
CA GLN A 247 -25.23 -13.11 -8.80
C GLN A 247 -25.78 -12.55 -10.09
N PHE A 248 -25.00 -12.60 -11.18
CA PHE A 248 -25.44 -12.26 -12.51
C PHE A 248 -25.84 -13.54 -13.26
N GLY A 249 -27.00 -13.55 -13.91
CA GLY A 249 -27.51 -14.67 -14.67
C GLY A 249 -26.72 -14.96 -15.95
N SER A 250 -26.15 -13.93 -16.54
CA SER A 250 -25.34 -14.01 -17.77
C SER A 250 -24.30 -12.90 -17.83
N ILE A 251 -23.34 -13.02 -18.75
CA ILE A 251 -22.39 -11.94 -19.03
C ILE A 251 -23.09 -10.69 -19.61
N GLN A 252 -24.19 -10.88 -20.32
CA GLN A 252 -25.01 -9.80 -20.86
C GLN A 252 -25.66 -8.98 -19.74
N ASP A 253 -26.18 -9.65 -18.70
CA ASP A 253 -26.74 -8.99 -17.52
C ASP A 253 -25.64 -8.19 -16.79
N ALA A 254 -24.45 -8.77 -16.62
CA ALA A 254 -23.32 -8.10 -16.03
C ALA A 254 -22.89 -6.86 -16.83
N LYS A 255 -22.86 -6.96 -18.18
CA LYS A 255 -22.56 -5.83 -19.07
C LYS A 255 -23.62 -4.76 -19.00
N ALA A 256 -24.91 -5.13 -18.98
CA ALA A 256 -26.01 -4.18 -18.88
C ALA A 256 -25.97 -3.40 -17.56
N PHE A 257 -25.79 -4.11 -16.45
CA PHE A 257 -25.63 -3.50 -15.12
C PHE A 257 -24.42 -2.54 -15.07
N CYS A 258 -23.25 -3.00 -15.51
CA CYS A 258 -22.04 -2.17 -15.51
C CYS A 258 -22.20 -0.93 -16.40
N ARG A 259 -22.89 -1.02 -17.54
CA ARG A 259 -23.17 0.14 -18.40
C ARG A 259 -24.00 1.17 -17.68
N ALA A 260 -25.13 0.76 -17.08
CA ALA A 260 -25.99 1.67 -16.33
C ALA A 260 -25.23 2.28 -15.12
N PHE A 261 -24.45 1.46 -14.42
CA PHE A 261 -23.65 1.93 -13.29
C PHE A 261 -22.60 2.97 -13.71
N PHE A 262 -21.78 2.72 -14.74
CA PHE A 262 -20.72 3.64 -15.13
C PHE A 262 -21.26 4.91 -15.80
N ASP A 263 -22.40 4.85 -16.48
CA ASP A 263 -23.11 6.04 -16.95
C ASP A 263 -23.54 6.92 -15.79
N TRP A 264 -24.20 6.34 -14.78
CA TRP A 264 -24.55 7.05 -13.54
C TRP A 264 -23.31 7.53 -12.76
N TYR A 265 -22.30 6.68 -12.60
CA TYR A 265 -21.09 7.00 -11.85
C TYR A 265 -20.35 8.21 -12.44
N ASN A 266 -20.26 8.29 -13.75
CA ASN A 266 -19.56 9.38 -14.41
C ASN A 266 -20.38 10.68 -14.46
N ARG A 267 -21.71 10.59 -14.63
CA ARG A 267 -22.56 11.76 -14.90
C ARG A 267 -23.30 12.31 -13.69
N ASP A 268 -23.70 11.44 -12.77
CA ASP A 268 -24.64 11.82 -11.71
C ASP A 268 -24.05 11.66 -10.30
N HIS A 269 -23.08 10.74 -10.10
CA HIS A 269 -22.52 10.49 -8.80
C HIS A 269 -21.55 11.59 -8.37
N HIS A 270 -21.87 12.26 -7.25
CA HIS A 270 -21.05 13.36 -6.70
C HIS A 270 -20.00 12.79 -5.73
N HIS A 271 -18.74 13.13 -5.94
CA HIS A 271 -17.61 12.65 -5.12
C HIS A 271 -17.07 13.74 -4.19
N LEU A 272 -16.95 13.40 -2.88
CA LEU A 272 -16.36 14.30 -1.88
C LEU A 272 -14.95 14.75 -2.27
N GLY A 273 -14.11 13.82 -2.72
CA GLY A 273 -12.70 14.08 -3.04
C GLY A 273 -12.46 14.97 -4.27
N ILE A 274 -13.51 15.35 -5.01
CA ILE A 274 -13.45 16.28 -6.13
C ILE A 274 -14.46 17.43 -5.97
N GLY A 275 -14.66 17.90 -4.75
CA GLY A 275 -15.51 19.06 -4.46
C GLY A 275 -17.00 18.83 -4.68
N LEU A 276 -17.50 17.61 -4.44
CA LEU A 276 -18.89 17.23 -4.70
C LEU A 276 -19.30 17.53 -6.16
N MET A 277 -18.39 17.34 -7.10
CA MET A 277 -18.66 17.35 -8.52
C MET A 277 -18.79 15.93 -9.04
N THR A 278 -19.37 15.78 -10.24
CA THR A 278 -19.36 14.48 -10.93
C THR A 278 -18.05 14.29 -11.67
N PRO A 279 -17.63 13.04 -11.93
CA PRO A 279 -16.45 12.76 -12.73
C PRO A 279 -16.42 13.46 -14.08
N ASP A 280 -17.53 13.49 -14.81
CA ASP A 280 -17.63 14.16 -16.12
C ASP A 280 -17.43 15.67 -16.00
N GLN A 281 -18.00 16.31 -14.98
CA GLN A 281 -17.84 17.75 -14.74
C GLN A 281 -16.37 18.15 -14.55
N VAL A 282 -15.62 17.33 -13.79
CA VAL A 282 -14.19 17.59 -13.57
C VAL A 282 -13.37 17.21 -14.79
N HIS A 283 -13.66 16.08 -15.42
CA HIS A 283 -12.89 15.58 -16.56
C HIS A 283 -12.94 16.48 -17.78
N TYR A 284 -14.10 17.10 -18.02
CA TYR A 284 -14.32 17.99 -19.15
C TYR A 284 -14.19 19.49 -18.82
N GLY A 285 -13.57 19.82 -17.67
CA GLY A 285 -13.16 21.18 -17.36
C GLY A 285 -14.26 22.14 -16.90
N GLN A 286 -15.44 21.64 -16.49
CA GLN A 286 -16.58 22.47 -16.03
C GLN A 286 -16.42 22.96 -14.58
N THR A 287 -15.27 22.71 -13.96
CA THR A 287 -15.00 22.91 -12.53
C THR A 287 -15.15 24.37 -12.11
N GLU A 288 -14.61 25.32 -12.91
CA GLU A 288 -14.64 26.75 -12.58
C GLU A 288 -16.05 27.31 -12.63
N GLU A 289 -16.76 27.02 -13.71
CA GLU A 289 -18.14 27.50 -13.92
C GLU A 289 -19.06 27.00 -12.81
N LEU A 290 -19.01 25.70 -12.51
CA LEU A 290 -19.82 25.09 -11.45
C LEU A 290 -19.49 25.65 -10.07
N HIS A 291 -18.22 25.87 -9.76
CA HIS A 291 -17.81 26.43 -8.49
C HIS A 291 -18.31 27.85 -8.32
N ALA A 292 -18.22 28.69 -9.38
CA ALA A 292 -18.77 30.06 -9.40
C ALA A 292 -20.28 30.08 -9.24
N ALA A 293 -21.00 29.18 -9.93
CA ALA A 293 -22.45 29.07 -9.81
C ALA A 293 -22.89 28.67 -8.39
N ARG A 294 -22.18 27.71 -7.77
CA ARG A 294 -22.44 27.32 -6.38
C ARG A 294 -22.16 28.47 -5.40
N GLN A 295 -21.04 29.21 -5.60
CA GLN A 295 -20.73 30.38 -4.76
C GLN A 295 -21.86 31.42 -4.84
N LYS A 296 -22.32 31.75 -6.04
CA LYS A 296 -23.46 32.68 -6.22
C LYS A 296 -24.70 32.24 -5.46
N THR A 297 -25.01 30.95 -5.47
CA THR A 297 -26.14 30.38 -4.70
C THR A 297 -25.94 30.53 -3.20
N LEU A 298 -24.73 30.26 -2.70
CA LEU A 298 -24.40 30.41 -1.30
C LEU A 298 -24.42 31.88 -0.84
N ASP A 299 -23.93 32.80 -1.67
CA ASP A 299 -23.99 34.25 -1.40
C ASP A 299 -25.42 34.74 -1.30
N GLN A 300 -26.32 34.25 -2.15
CA GLN A 300 -27.76 34.59 -2.06
C GLN A 300 -28.36 34.03 -0.76
N ALA A 301 -28.06 32.79 -0.40
CA ALA A 301 -28.52 32.21 0.86
C ALA A 301 -28.01 32.96 2.08
N PHE A 302 -26.74 33.37 2.06
CA PHE A 302 -26.12 34.17 3.12
C PHE A 302 -26.81 35.56 3.25
N ARG A 303 -27.05 36.26 2.14
CA ARG A 303 -27.74 37.55 2.17
C ARG A 303 -29.17 37.43 2.72
N ALA A 304 -29.88 36.35 2.37
CA ALA A 304 -31.24 36.12 2.85
C ALA A 304 -31.30 35.78 4.35
N ASN A 305 -30.32 35.06 4.88
CA ASN A 305 -30.30 34.56 6.27
C ASN A 305 -28.90 34.53 6.87
N PRO A 306 -28.26 35.70 7.17
CA PRO A 306 -26.89 35.72 7.64
C PRO A 306 -26.64 34.93 8.95
N ASN A 307 -27.64 34.94 9.83
CA ASN A 307 -27.57 34.31 11.15
C ASN A 307 -27.49 32.78 11.11
N ARG A 308 -27.71 32.14 9.95
CA ARG A 308 -27.56 30.70 9.77
C ARG A 308 -26.13 30.30 9.55
N PHE A 309 -25.23 31.23 9.24
CA PHE A 309 -23.81 30.99 8.93
C PHE A 309 -22.93 31.55 10.04
N VAL A 310 -22.89 30.82 11.16
CA VAL A 310 -22.32 31.30 12.44
C VAL A 310 -20.79 31.43 12.40
N ASN A 311 -20.07 30.58 11.65
CA ASN A 311 -18.62 30.48 11.74
C ASN A 311 -17.89 31.30 10.68
N LYS A 312 -18.36 31.30 9.44
CA LYS A 312 -17.75 32.01 8.31
C LYS A 312 -18.75 32.17 7.15
N THR A 313 -18.41 33.06 6.23
CA THR A 313 -19.10 33.15 4.94
C THR A 313 -19.11 31.78 4.26
N PRO A 314 -20.24 31.34 3.70
CA PRO A 314 -20.28 30.02 3.06
C PRO A 314 -19.47 29.98 1.78
N GLU A 315 -18.76 28.89 1.59
CA GLU A 315 -17.98 28.60 0.40
C GLU A 315 -18.35 27.21 -0.13
N PRO A 316 -18.38 26.98 -1.45
CA PRO A 316 -18.56 25.64 -1.98
C PRO A 316 -17.36 24.73 -1.64
N PRO A 317 -17.52 23.40 -1.66
CA PRO A 317 -16.43 22.49 -1.47
C PRO A 317 -15.26 22.78 -2.42
N ALA A 318 -14.02 22.64 -1.90
CA ALA A 318 -12.81 22.96 -2.64
C ALA A 318 -12.70 22.14 -3.94
N LYS A 319 -12.26 22.81 -5.00
CA LYS A 319 -11.96 22.16 -6.29
C LYS A 319 -10.73 21.25 -6.17
N PRO A 320 -10.66 20.15 -6.94
CA PRO A 320 -9.45 19.36 -7.01
C PRO A 320 -8.34 20.17 -7.71
N THR A 321 -7.20 20.31 -7.05
CA THR A 321 -6.01 20.97 -7.62
C THR A 321 -4.87 19.97 -7.86
N ALA A 322 -4.76 18.98 -6.99
CA ALA A 322 -3.76 17.95 -7.05
C ALA A 322 -4.27 16.67 -6.37
N VAL A 323 -4.08 15.56 -7.02
CA VAL A 323 -4.46 14.23 -6.50
C VAL A 323 -3.24 13.34 -6.46
N TRP A 324 -3.04 12.69 -5.33
CA TRP A 324 -1.88 11.84 -5.10
C TRP A 324 -2.26 10.39 -4.89
N ILE A 325 -1.44 9.50 -5.44
CA ILE A 325 -1.26 8.16 -4.86
C ILE A 325 0.00 8.25 -4.01
N ASN A 326 -0.13 8.02 -2.71
CA ASN A 326 0.98 8.05 -1.76
C ASN A 326 1.75 9.39 -1.73
N PRO A 327 1.20 10.48 -1.20
CA PRO A 327 1.92 11.75 -1.12
C PRO A 327 3.20 11.63 -0.29
N PRO A 328 4.27 12.41 -0.63
CA PRO A 328 5.48 12.49 0.17
C PRO A 328 5.20 12.96 1.60
N ALA A 329 5.90 12.41 2.59
CA ALA A 329 5.69 12.69 4.02
C ALA A 329 5.82 14.20 4.40
N GLN A 330 6.62 14.96 3.68
CA GLN A 330 6.83 16.41 3.93
C GLN A 330 5.62 17.30 3.58
N LYS A 331 4.66 16.83 2.77
CA LYS A 331 3.47 17.62 2.42
C LYS A 331 2.28 17.47 3.38
N LEU A 332 2.30 16.48 4.24
CA LEU A 332 1.25 16.28 5.26
C LEU A 332 1.29 17.33 6.39
N LEU A 333 2.44 18.01 6.59
CA LEU A 333 2.62 19.03 7.64
C LEU A 333 2.19 20.45 7.23
N SER A 334 1.85 20.69 5.96
CA SER A 334 1.46 22.02 5.47
C SER A 334 -0.04 22.18 5.17
N GLN A 335 -0.87 21.17 5.48
CA GLN A 335 -2.33 21.18 5.27
C GLN A 335 -3.13 20.99 6.57
N ALA A 336 -2.47 21.03 7.74
CA ALA A 336 -3.11 20.98 9.06
C ALA A 336 -3.32 22.38 9.64
#